data_3c1a6ceadb17ddd5b718d7aa7b8c12ea
#
_entry.id   3c1a6ceadb17ddd5b718d7aa7b8c12ea
#
_cell.length_a   1.000
_cell.length_b   1.000
_cell.length_c   1.000
_cell.angle_alpha   90.00
_cell.angle_beta   90.00
_cell.angle_gamma   90.00
#
_symmetry.space_group_name_H-M   'P 1'
#
loop_
_entity.id
_entity.type
_entity.pdbx_description
1 polymer ?
#
loop_
_entity_poly.entity_id
_entity_poly.type
_entity_poly.pdbx_seq_one_letter_code
_entity_poly.pdbx_strand_id
1 'polypeptide(L)'
;MTDFTRRHLIVTAAGVGLASQLSAPAIAQAFPARPITLIVPWGAGGGTDATARIVGSLMEKEFGQPVNVVNRTGGSGVVGHSAIATGAPDGYTIGMITVEISMMHWQGLTQLKPDSYTPLALMNEDPPGVQVSASSPYKDLKSLADAIKANPGKLKASGTGQGGIWHLALVGWLGAMGLPASAVPWV
;
A
#
# COMPACT_ATOMS: atom_id res chain seq x y z
N MET A 1 55.66 -43.63 36.87
CA MET A 1 54.87 -42.57 37.52
C MET A 1 55.12 -41.30 36.74
N THR A 2 54.18 -40.86 35.92
CA THR A 2 54.31 -39.65 35.10
C THR A 2 53.80 -38.47 35.91
N ASP A 3 54.69 -37.55 36.23
CA ASP A 3 54.39 -36.29 36.94
C ASP A 3 53.43 -35.42 36.11
N PHE A 4 52.17 -35.34 36.53
CA PHE A 4 51.24 -34.40 36.01
C PHE A 4 51.53 -32.99 36.58
N THR A 5 52.20 -32.18 35.80
CA THR A 5 52.53 -30.80 36.22
C THR A 5 51.34 -29.87 36.06
N ARG A 6 51.24 -28.85 36.94
CA ARG A 6 50.18 -27.80 36.93
C ARG A 6 49.99 -27.15 35.56
N ARG A 7 50.98 -27.16 34.71
CA ARG A 7 50.94 -26.65 33.32
C ARG A 7 50.00 -27.50 32.43
N HIS A 8 49.97 -28.83 32.57
CA HIS A 8 49.08 -29.69 31.78
C HIS A 8 47.60 -29.51 32.16
N LEU A 9 47.30 -29.21 33.42
CA LEU A 9 45.95 -28.93 33.90
C LEU A 9 45.41 -27.61 33.33
N ILE A 10 46.25 -26.57 33.19
CA ILE A 10 45.87 -25.25 32.63
C ILE A 10 45.60 -25.36 31.14
N VAL A 11 46.43 -26.11 30.39
CA VAL A 11 46.25 -26.27 28.94
C VAL A 11 44.96 -27.09 28.63
N THR A 12 44.66 -28.10 29.44
CA THR A 12 43.43 -28.94 29.27
C THR A 12 42.17 -28.12 29.61
N ALA A 13 42.21 -27.28 30.66
CA ALA A 13 41.11 -26.42 31.03
C ALA A 13 40.85 -25.29 29.97
N ALA A 14 41.89 -24.74 29.34
CA ALA A 14 41.73 -23.75 28.28
C ALA A 14 41.17 -24.37 26.98
N GLY A 15 41.49 -25.62 26.66
CA GLY A 15 40.96 -26.34 25.50
C GLY A 15 39.48 -26.67 25.61
N VAL A 16 38.98 -26.98 26.79
CA VAL A 16 37.53 -27.27 27.03
C VAL A 16 36.74 -25.96 27.03
N GLY A 17 37.30 -24.84 27.49
CA GLY A 17 36.61 -23.53 27.46
C GLY A 17 36.41 -22.94 26.05
N LEU A 18 37.28 -23.26 25.09
CA LEU A 18 37.09 -22.79 23.70
C LEU A 18 36.10 -23.65 22.90
N ALA A 19 35.88 -24.90 23.25
CA ALA A 19 34.93 -25.78 22.57
C ALA A 19 33.44 -25.43 22.85
N SER A 20 33.18 -24.69 23.92
CA SER A 20 31.79 -24.25 24.28
C SER A 20 31.30 -23.00 23.53
N GLN A 21 32.11 -22.39 22.68
CA GLN A 21 31.73 -21.27 21.80
C GLN A 21 31.27 -21.73 20.41
N LEU A 22 31.02 -23.02 20.21
CA LEU A 22 30.30 -23.47 19.01
C LEU A 22 28.89 -22.93 19.10
N SER A 23 28.66 -21.79 18.47
CA SER A 23 27.34 -21.19 18.31
C SER A 23 26.37 -22.28 17.84
N ALA A 24 25.34 -22.54 18.61
CA ALA A 24 24.25 -23.38 18.15
C ALA A 24 23.82 -22.86 16.75
N PRO A 25 23.56 -23.75 15.78
CA PRO A 25 23.07 -23.30 14.49
C PRO A 25 21.85 -22.43 14.75
N ALA A 26 21.92 -21.16 14.31
CA ALA A 26 20.75 -20.31 14.33
C ALA A 26 19.71 -20.99 13.44
N ILE A 27 18.76 -21.69 14.03
CA ILE A 27 17.60 -22.22 13.31
C ILE A 27 16.88 -20.97 12.80
N ALA A 28 17.02 -20.70 11.51
CA ALA A 28 16.32 -19.62 10.88
C ALA A 28 14.82 -19.85 11.16
N GLN A 29 14.23 -18.93 11.93
CA GLN A 29 12.82 -19.02 12.25
C GLN A 29 12.04 -18.95 10.94
N ALA A 30 11.17 -19.95 10.70
CA ALA A 30 10.38 -20.00 9.47
C ALA A 30 9.56 -18.72 9.34
N PHE A 31 9.63 -18.08 8.19
CA PHE A 31 8.80 -16.91 7.87
C PHE A 31 7.48 -17.38 7.26
N PRO A 32 6.32 -16.78 7.68
CA PRO A 32 6.15 -15.86 8.80
C PRO A 32 5.98 -16.62 10.14
N ALA A 33 6.62 -16.10 11.21
CA ALA A 33 6.50 -16.65 12.58
C ALA A 33 5.51 -15.87 13.47
N ARG A 34 4.94 -14.79 12.96
CA ARG A 34 3.99 -13.90 13.64
C ARG A 34 3.04 -13.26 12.63
N PRO A 35 1.94 -12.64 13.07
CA PRO A 35 0.98 -11.99 12.18
C PRO A 35 1.62 -10.94 11.26
N ILE A 36 1.13 -10.88 10.02
CA ILE A 36 1.49 -9.87 9.02
C ILE A 36 0.47 -8.72 9.07
N THR A 37 0.90 -7.48 8.93
CA THR A 37 0.04 -6.32 8.78
C THR A 37 -0.03 -5.93 7.31
N LEU A 38 -1.25 -5.89 6.74
CA LEU A 38 -1.52 -5.43 5.37
C LEU A 38 -2.20 -4.06 5.43
N ILE A 39 -1.46 -3.00 5.11
CA ILE A 39 -1.95 -1.62 5.17
C ILE A 39 -2.71 -1.30 3.88
N VAL A 40 -3.89 -0.69 4.04
CA VAL A 40 -4.73 -0.17 2.96
C VAL A 40 -4.81 1.35 3.09
N PRO A 41 -4.40 2.14 2.07
CA PRO A 41 -4.38 3.61 2.14
C PRO A 41 -5.75 4.27 1.99
N TRP A 42 -6.80 3.47 1.86
CA TRP A 42 -8.18 3.91 1.58
C TRP A 42 -9.17 3.40 2.62
N GLY A 43 -10.39 3.96 2.57
CA GLY A 43 -11.47 3.61 3.47
C GLY A 43 -11.91 2.14 3.37
N ALA A 44 -12.35 1.59 4.50
CA ALA A 44 -12.93 0.26 4.56
C ALA A 44 -14.17 0.15 3.65
N GLY A 45 -14.35 -1.00 3.00
CA GLY A 45 -15.45 -1.28 2.08
C GLY A 45 -15.25 -0.77 0.65
N GLY A 46 -14.17 -0.03 0.35
CA GLY A 46 -13.79 0.32 -1.01
C GLY A 46 -13.13 -0.83 -1.76
N GLY A 47 -12.93 -0.68 -3.08
CA GLY A 47 -12.33 -1.72 -3.94
C GLY A 47 -10.96 -2.18 -3.46
N THR A 48 -10.07 -1.25 -3.09
CA THR A 48 -8.75 -1.57 -2.55
C THR A 48 -8.82 -2.37 -1.24
N ASP A 49 -9.76 -2.02 -0.35
CA ASP A 49 -10.00 -2.74 0.91
C ASP A 49 -10.54 -4.15 0.66
N ALA A 50 -11.51 -4.28 -0.24
CA ALA A 50 -12.06 -5.58 -0.63
C ALA A 50 -10.97 -6.49 -1.21
N THR A 51 -10.15 -5.99 -2.13
CA THR A 51 -9.01 -6.71 -2.70
C THR A 51 -8.02 -7.13 -1.60
N ALA A 52 -7.66 -6.21 -0.69
CA ALA A 52 -6.75 -6.50 0.41
C ALA A 52 -7.28 -7.61 1.33
N ARG A 53 -8.57 -7.61 1.64
CA ARG A 53 -9.17 -8.65 2.50
C ARG A 53 -9.21 -10.01 1.82
N ILE A 54 -9.48 -10.06 0.52
CA ILE A 54 -9.43 -11.30 -0.26
C ILE A 54 -7.99 -11.85 -0.27
N VAL A 55 -7.02 -11.02 -0.64
CA VAL A 55 -5.60 -11.40 -0.67
C VAL A 55 -5.12 -11.80 0.73
N GLY A 56 -5.44 -11.02 1.76
CA GLY A 56 -5.11 -11.33 3.15
C GLY A 56 -5.62 -12.70 3.59
N SER A 57 -6.87 -13.02 3.27
CA SER A 57 -7.46 -14.32 3.64
C SER A 57 -6.81 -15.50 2.90
N LEU A 58 -6.35 -15.30 1.66
CA LEU A 58 -5.60 -16.31 0.91
C LEU A 58 -4.20 -16.50 1.50
N MET A 59 -3.52 -15.40 1.85
CA MET A 59 -2.22 -15.45 2.50
C MET A 59 -2.29 -16.14 3.89
N GLU A 60 -3.34 -15.88 4.67
CA GLU A 60 -3.55 -16.59 5.96
C GLU A 60 -3.60 -18.11 5.79
N LYS A 61 -4.31 -18.58 4.75
CA LYS A 61 -4.42 -20.02 4.45
C LYS A 61 -3.07 -20.62 4.05
N GLU A 62 -2.28 -19.87 3.27
CA GLU A 62 -0.98 -20.33 2.78
C GLU A 62 0.08 -20.32 3.88
N PHE A 63 0.13 -19.26 4.66
CA PHE A 63 1.19 -19.04 5.65
C PHE A 63 0.87 -19.60 7.03
N GLY A 64 -0.38 -19.94 7.32
CA GLY A 64 -0.79 -20.39 8.65
C GLY A 64 -0.64 -19.32 9.74
N GLN A 65 -0.53 -18.04 9.35
CA GLN A 65 -0.41 -16.89 10.25
C GLN A 65 -1.45 -15.84 9.90
N PRO A 66 -2.02 -15.13 10.88
CA PRO A 66 -2.99 -14.06 10.62
C PRO A 66 -2.44 -12.95 9.72
N VAL A 67 -3.27 -12.42 8.82
CA VAL A 67 -2.98 -11.23 8.02
C VAL A 67 -3.98 -10.13 8.38
N ASN A 68 -3.52 -9.18 9.19
CA ASN A 68 -4.35 -8.09 9.71
C ASN A 68 -4.46 -6.97 8.69
N VAL A 69 -5.63 -6.79 8.08
CA VAL A 69 -5.90 -5.68 7.16
C VAL A 69 -6.22 -4.42 7.95
N VAL A 70 -5.42 -3.37 7.76
CA VAL A 70 -5.52 -2.10 8.50
C VAL A 70 -5.68 -0.93 7.54
N ASN A 71 -6.81 -0.23 7.62
CA ASN A 71 -7.05 0.97 6.83
C ASN A 71 -6.37 2.19 7.46
N ARG A 72 -5.55 2.91 6.67
CA ARG A 72 -4.89 4.15 7.07
C ARG A 72 -5.17 5.22 6.02
N THR A 73 -6.18 6.02 6.29
CA THR A 73 -6.70 7.02 5.35
C THR A 73 -6.16 8.42 5.64
N GLY A 74 -6.25 9.31 4.66
CA GLY A 74 -5.97 10.74 4.80
C GLY A 74 -4.98 11.27 3.74
N GLY A 75 -5.06 12.59 3.47
CA GLY A 75 -4.17 13.29 2.55
C GLY A 75 -4.17 12.71 1.14
N SER A 76 -5.34 12.33 0.60
CA SER A 76 -5.45 11.66 -0.71
C SER A 76 -4.56 10.42 -0.85
N GLY A 77 -4.47 9.63 0.25
CA GLY A 77 -3.70 8.39 0.32
C GLY A 77 -2.30 8.55 0.89
N VAL A 78 -1.79 9.77 1.11
CA VAL A 78 -0.43 10.01 1.62
C VAL A 78 -0.18 9.31 2.96
N VAL A 79 -1.15 9.34 3.88
CA VAL A 79 -1.00 8.74 5.22
C VAL A 79 -0.74 7.24 5.13
N GLY A 80 -1.54 6.51 4.36
CA GLY A 80 -1.39 5.07 4.21
C GLY A 80 -0.13 4.68 3.45
N HIS A 81 0.14 5.34 2.32
CA HIS A 81 1.35 5.08 1.55
C HIS A 81 2.63 5.38 2.36
N SER A 82 2.64 6.46 3.16
CA SER A 82 3.76 6.74 4.06
C SER A 82 3.94 5.67 5.13
N ALA A 83 2.83 5.17 5.69
CA ALA A 83 2.89 4.12 6.71
C ALA A 83 3.45 2.80 6.15
N ILE A 84 3.22 2.51 4.85
CA ILE A 84 3.83 1.36 4.17
C ILE A 84 5.34 1.60 3.96
N ALA A 85 5.71 2.77 3.43
CA ALA A 85 7.11 3.10 3.12
C ALA A 85 8.02 3.16 4.35
N THR A 86 7.46 3.53 5.52
CA THR A 86 8.20 3.63 6.79
C THR A 86 8.11 2.37 7.65
N GLY A 87 7.40 1.35 7.19
CA GLY A 87 7.35 0.04 7.85
C GLY A 87 8.73 -0.63 7.86
N ALA A 88 8.98 -1.49 8.85
CA ALA A 88 10.21 -2.28 8.88
C ALA A 88 10.27 -3.19 7.63
N PRO A 89 11.43 -3.26 6.94
CA PRO A 89 11.57 -4.07 5.71
C PRO A 89 11.82 -5.56 6.03
N ASP A 90 11.06 -6.11 6.96
CA ASP A 90 11.19 -7.48 7.47
C ASP A 90 10.08 -8.42 6.93
N GLY A 91 9.22 -7.91 6.03
CA GLY A 91 8.12 -8.66 5.44
C GLY A 91 6.85 -8.73 6.30
N TYR A 92 6.86 -8.24 7.54
CA TYR A 92 5.67 -8.25 8.40
C TYR A 92 4.79 -7.00 8.27
N THR A 93 5.25 -5.99 7.57
CA THR A 93 4.44 -4.85 7.14
C THR A 93 4.47 -4.77 5.63
N ILE A 94 3.33 -5.04 5.01
CA ILE A 94 3.11 -4.93 3.57
C ILE A 94 1.93 -3.99 3.33
N GLY A 95 1.67 -3.63 2.09
CA GLY A 95 0.54 -2.74 1.81
C GLY A 95 0.03 -2.79 0.39
N MET A 96 -1.20 -2.33 0.23
CA MET A 96 -1.78 -2.07 -1.07
C MET A 96 -1.30 -0.72 -1.56
N ILE A 97 -0.49 -0.73 -2.60
CA ILE A 97 -0.04 0.49 -3.26
C ILE A 97 -0.98 0.80 -4.42
N THR A 98 -1.38 2.06 -4.53
CA THR A 98 -2.28 2.51 -5.60
C THR A 98 -1.59 3.52 -6.51
N VAL A 99 -2.22 3.83 -7.64
CA VAL A 99 -1.66 4.69 -8.69
C VAL A 99 -1.23 6.07 -8.18
N GLU A 100 -1.78 6.53 -7.07
CA GLU A 100 -1.46 7.83 -6.49
C GLU A 100 0.03 8.03 -6.20
N ILE A 101 0.80 6.97 -5.91
CA ILE A 101 2.25 7.08 -5.68
C ILE A 101 2.99 7.63 -6.91
N SER A 102 2.45 7.45 -8.11
CA SER A 102 3.05 7.97 -9.34
C SER A 102 2.87 9.48 -9.52
N MET A 103 1.99 10.12 -8.74
CA MET A 103 1.61 11.52 -8.93
C MET A 103 1.63 12.38 -7.67
N MET A 104 1.54 11.81 -6.46
CA MET A 104 1.52 12.58 -5.20
C MET A 104 2.74 13.49 -5.04
N HIS A 105 3.92 13.07 -5.46
CA HIS A 105 5.15 13.87 -5.38
C HIS A 105 5.15 15.06 -6.35
N TRP A 106 4.54 14.91 -7.52
CA TRP A 106 4.36 16.01 -8.48
C TRP A 106 3.39 17.07 -7.96
N GLN A 107 2.45 16.67 -7.11
CA GLN A 107 1.51 17.58 -6.46
C GLN A 107 2.08 18.24 -5.19
N GLY A 108 3.31 17.90 -4.80
CA GLY A 108 3.94 18.42 -3.59
C GLY A 108 3.37 17.84 -2.29
N LEU A 109 2.58 16.77 -2.36
CA LEU A 109 1.94 16.16 -1.19
C LEU A 109 2.89 15.28 -0.36
N THR A 110 3.93 14.74 -0.99
CA THR A 110 4.92 13.87 -0.36
C THR A 110 6.21 13.85 -1.17
N GLN A 111 7.30 13.35 -0.57
CA GLN A 111 8.53 13.03 -1.28
C GLN A 111 8.60 11.57 -1.75
N LEU A 112 7.60 10.74 -1.37
CA LEU A 112 7.54 9.35 -1.77
C LEU A 112 7.31 9.21 -3.27
N LYS A 113 7.97 8.21 -3.86
CA LYS A 113 7.91 7.87 -5.28
C LYS A 113 7.71 6.36 -5.43
N PRO A 114 7.43 5.86 -6.64
CA PRO A 114 7.32 4.41 -6.86
C PRO A 114 8.56 3.62 -6.40
N ASP A 115 9.75 4.17 -6.50
CA ASP A 115 11.02 3.57 -6.06
C ASP A 115 11.21 3.54 -4.54
N SER A 116 10.32 4.17 -3.78
CA SER A 116 10.29 4.07 -2.31
C SER A 116 9.72 2.73 -1.82
N TYR A 117 9.31 1.85 -2.71
CA TYR A 117 8.66 0.57 -2.41
C TYR A 117 9.28 -0.57 -3.21
N THR A 118 9.18 -1.79 -2.67
CA THR A 118 9.47 -3.01 -3.41
C THR A 118 8.15 -3.64 -3.88
N PRO A 119 7.83 -3.63 -5.19
CA PRO A 119 6.61 -4.24 -5.70
C PRO A 119 6.68 -5.76 -5.59
N LEU A 120 5.60 -6.38 -5.12
CA LEU A 120 5.48 -7.83 -5.01
C LEU A 120 4.64 -8.43 -6.15
N ALA A 121 3.47 -7.85 -6.41
CA ALA A 121 2.57 -8.30 -7.47
C ALA A 121 1.57 -7.19 -7.83
N LEU A 122 1.08 -7.22 -9.09
CA LEU A 122 -0.06 -6.44 -9.53
C LEU A 122 -1.34 -7.21 -9.17
N MET A 123 -2.21 -6.60 -8.37
CA MET A 123 -3.43 -7.26 -7.88
C MET A 123 -4.62 -7.05 -8.81
N ASN A 124 -4.81 -5.84 -9.33
CA ASN A 124 -5.89 -5.49 -10.25
C ASN A 124 -5.57 -4.21 -11.02
N GLU A 125 -6.36 -3.96 -12.07
CA GLU A 125 -6.37 -2.72 -12.85
C GLU A 125 -7.82 -2.23 -12.94
N ASP A 126 -8.07 -0.97 -12.53
CA ASP A 126 -9.40 -0.38 -12.51
C ASP A 126 -9.47 0.83 -13.45
N PRO A 127 -10.23 0.78 -14.54
CA PRO A 127 -10.48 1.97 -15.36
C PRO A 127 -11.41 2.94 -14.63
N PRO A 128 -11.27 4.26 -14.84
CA PRO A 128 -12.19 5.25 -14.27
C PRO A 128 -13.59 5.09 -14.85
N GLY A 129 -14.60 5.03 -13.98
CA GLY A 129 -16.02 4.97 -14.35
C GLY A 129 -16.72 6.29 -14.03
N VAL A 130 -17.63 6.74 -14.94
CA VAL A 130 -18.51 7.87 -14.68
C VAL A 130 -19.86 7.34 -14.22
N GLN A 131 -20.31 7.77 -13.06
CA GLN A 131 -21.59 7.37 -12.47
C GLN A 131 -22.46 8.59 -12.18
N VAL A 132 -23.72 8.47 -12.45
CA VAL A 132 -24.75 9.44 -12.09
C VAL A 132 -25.92 8.74 -11.41
N SER A 133 -26.78 9.49 -10.71
CA SER A 133 -28.01 8.91 -10.15
C SER A 133 -28.84 8.20 -11.23
N ALA A 134 -29.46 7.06 -10.90
CA ALA A 134 -30.37 6.36 -11.81
C ALA A 134 -31.53 7.22 -12.29
N SER A 135 -31.97 8.19 -11.47
CA SER A 135 -32.99 9.18 -11.81
C SER A 135 -32.47 10.36 -12.63
N SER A 136 -31.13 10.43 -12.88
CA SER A 136 -30.55 11.50 -13.66
C SER A 136 -31.10 11.54 -15.09
N PRO A 137 -31.27 12.75 -15.69
CA PRO A 137 -31.64 12.90 -17.10
C PRO A 137 -30.49 12.44 -18.04
N TYR A 138 -29.26 12.35 -17.54
CA TYR A 138 -28.08 11.97 -18.34
C TYR A 138 -28.02 10.44 -18.43
N LYS A 139 -28.24 9.88 -19.61
CA LYS A 139 -28.29 8.43 -19.83
C LYS A 139 -27.05 7.88 -20.53
N ASP A 140 -26.19 8.76 -21.01
CA ASP A 140 -24.92 8.45 -21.64
C ASP A 140 -23.89 9.58 -21.39
N LEU A 141 -22.64 9.31 -21.73
CA LEU A 141 -21.55 10.25 -21.53
C LEU A 141 -21.70 11.52 -22.39
N LYS A 142 -22.31 11.38 -23.58
CA LYS A 142 -22.52 12.51 -24.49
C LYS A 142 -23.52 13.51 -23.89
N SER A 143 -24.68 13.05 -23.41
CA SER A 143 -25.70 13.93 -22.81
C SER A 143 -25.20 14.62 -21.55
N LEU A 144 -24.34 13.95 -20.75
CA LEU A 144 -23.67 14.55 -19.60
C LEU A 144 -22.66 15.63 -20.06
N ALA A 145 -21.83 15.33 -21.05
CA ALA A 145 -20.87 16.30 -21.60
C ALA A 145 -21.53 17.56 -22.16
N ASP A 146 -22.63 17.39 -22.91
CA ASP A 146 -23.42 18.51 -23.48
C ASP A 146 -24.02 19.38 -22.35
N ALA A 147 -24.51 18.76 -21.28
CA ALA A 147 -25.02 19.48 -20.11
C ALA A 147 -23.95 20.27 -19.37
N ILE A 148 -22.73 19.71 -19.21
CA ILE A 148 -21.58 20.40 -18.62
C ILE A 148 -21.18 21.61 -19.48
N LYS A 149 -21.10 21.43 -20.80
CA LYS A 149 -20.78 22.53 -21.74
C LYS A 149 -21.80 23.66 -21.70
N ALA A 150 -23.08 23.30 -21.61
CA ALA A 150 -24.16 24.29 -21.57
C ALA A 150 -24.19 25.08 -20.25
N ASN A 151 -23.76 24.48 -19.14
CA ASN A 151 -23.84 25.08 -17.80
C ASN A 151 -22.58 24.76 -16.96
N PRO A 152 -21.41 25.32 -17.29
CA PRO A 152 -20.18 25.09 -16.53
C PRO A 152 -20.33 25.49 -15.06
N GLY A 153 -19.82 24.68 -14.14
CA GLY A 153 -19.85 24.92 -12.70
C GLY A 153 -21.14 24.50 -12.00
N LYS A 154 -22.20 24.13 -12.74
CA LYS A 154 -23.49 23.74 -12.15
C LYS A 154 -23.49 22.30 -11.59
N LEU A 155 -22.89 21.37 -12.31
CA LEU A 155 -22.71 20.00 -11.84
C LEU A 155 -21.48 19.90 -10.96
N LYS A 156 -21.54 19.05 -9.94
CA LYS A 156 -20.43 18.74 -9.05
C LYS A 156 -20.05 17.29 -9.18
N ALA A 157 -18.80 16.97 -8.96
CA ALA A 157 -18.31 15.59 -8.91
C ALA A 157 -17.66 15.31 -7.55
N SER A 158 -17.65 14.05 -7.18
CA SER A 158 -16.98 13.55 -5.99
C SER A 158 -16.38 12.15 -6.22
N GLY A 159 -15.59 11.69 -5.29
CA GLY A 159 -14.95 10.38 -5.34
C GLY A 159 -13.92 10.27 -4.22
N THR A 160 -12.67 9.96 -4.57
CA THR A 160 -11.54 10.07 -3.63
C THR A 160 -11.18 11.54 -3.36
N GLY A 161 -10.26 11.79 -2.44
CA GLY A 161 -9.82 13.16 -2.13
C GLY A 161 -9.38 13.95 -3.36
N GLN A 162 -9.49 15.27 -3.28
CA GLN A 162 -9.01 16.17 -4.32
C GLN A 162 -7.54 15.88 -4.65
N GLY A 163 -7.19 15.81 -5.92
CA GLY A 163 -5.85 15.41 -6.38
C GLY A 163 -5.66 13.89 -6.52
N GLY A 164 -6.59 13.06 -6.05
CA GLY A 164 -6.57 11.63 -6.32
C GLY A 164 -6.89 11.30 -7.78
N ILE A 165 -6.69 10.03 -8.17
CA ILE A 165 -6.80 9.61 -9.58
C ILE A 165 -8.16 9.91 -10.20
N TRP A 166 -9.25 9.74 -9.47
CA TRP A 166 -10.59 10.00 -9.98
C TRP A 166 -10.84 11.48 -10.30
N HIS A 167 -10.30 12.37 -9.43
CA HIS A 167 -10.32 13.81 -9.71
C HIS A 167 -9.50 14.14 -10.95
N LEU A 168 -8.29 13.62 -11.07
CA LEU A 168 -7.44 13.88 -12.23
C LEU A 168 -7.99 13.29 -13.53
N ALA A 169 -8.67 12.14 -13.47
CA ALA A 169 -9.37 11.57 -14.61
C ALA A 169 -10.49 12.51 -15.11
N LEU A 170 -11.28 13.09 -14.18
CA LEU A 170 -12.27 14.13 -14.53
C LEU A 170 -11.61 15.34 -15.16
N VAL A 171 -10.54 15.87 -14.58
CA VAL A 171 -9.82 17.03 -15.12
C VAL A 171 -9.30 16.74 -16.54
N GLY A 172 -8.73 15.54 -16.76
CA GLY A 172 -8.28 15.10 -18.08
C GLY A 172 -9.43 15.02 -19.09
N TRP A 173 -10.58 14.48 -18.68
CA TRP A 173 -11.77 14.42 -19.54
C TRP A 173 -12.31 15.80 -19.88
N LEU A 174 -12.41 16.73 -18.90
CA LEU A 174 -12.79 18.13 -19.14
C LEU A 174 -11.82 18.82 -20.10
N GLY A 175 -10.52 18.63 -19.91
CA GLY A 175 -9.48 19.17 -20.80
C GLY A 175 -9.62 18.68 -22.25
N ALA A 176 -9.92 17.39 -22.43
CA ALA A 176 -10.19 16.82 -23.77
C ALA A 176 -11.44 17.44 -24.45
N MET A 177 -12.36 17.99 -23.68
CA MET A 177 -13.53 18.73 -24.19
C MET A 177 -13.27 20.23 -24.35
N GLY A 178 -12.06 20.72 -24.08
CA GLY A 178 -11.71 22.15 -24.09
C GLY A 178 -12.29 22.93 -22.91
N LEU A 179 -12.64 22.27 -21.80
CA LEU A 179 -13.21 22.89 -20.62
C LEU A 179 -12.19 22.99 -19.47
N PRO A 180 -12.26 24.06 -18.65
CA PRO A 180 -11.43 24.17 -17.47
C PRO A 180 -11.90 23.18 -16.37
N ALA A 181 -11.01 22.83 -15.45
CA ALA A 181 -11.34 21.96 -14.31
C ALA A 181 -12.50 22.49 -13.45
N SER A 182 -12.65 23.82 -13.38
CA SER A 182 -13.77 24.48 -12.67
C SER A 182 -15.15 24.27 -13.32
N ALA A 183 -15.20 23.73 -14.54
CA ALA A 183 -16.49 23.42 -15.18
C ALA A 183 -17.30 22.33 -14.43
N VAL A 184 -16.62 21.48 -13.65
CA VAL A 184 -17.25 20.53 -12.72
C VAL A 184 -16.47 20.55 -11.41
N PRO A 185 -16.85 21.38 -10.43
CA PRO A 185 -16.19 21.44 -9.14
C PRO A 185 -16.16 20.10 -8.43
N TRP A 186 -15.01 19.75 -7.87
CA TRP A 186 -14.82 18.55 -7.05
C TRP A 186 -15.20 18.83 -5.59
N VAL A 187 -15.95 17.94 -4.93
CA VAL A 187 -16.46 18.07 -3.56
C VAL A 187 -16.19 16.80 -2.75
#